data_a89ecb9eafa3c97d82179c65dea8f808
#
_entry.id   a89ecb9eafa3c97d82179c65dea8f808
#
_cell.length_a   1.000
_cell.length_b   1.000
_cell.length_c   1.000
_cell.angle_alpha   90.00
_cell.angle_beta   90.00
_cell.angle_gamma   90.00
#
_symmetry.space_group_name_H-M   'P 1'
#
loop_
_entity.id
_entity.type
_entity.pdbx_description
1 polymer ?
#
loop_
_entity_poly.entity_id
_entity_poly.type
_entity_poly.pdbx_seq_one_letter_code
_entity_poly.pdbx_strand_id
1 'polypeptide(L)'
;MGEAKDIDDSLDFLRYFEKYTENPDLATLIREKLSVDKKSLNLLGCKLNEEDFKALAGFSPIKSLSSLNLDQMGLDSTGLQLLSACDCFCNLENLSLANNNLDDEALFFLSKCRSLNRLKILNLSSNEIGSLGAKVLSLAMDMGSLEQLNFSYNRLEPLGIKSLADSKLGRQLTDINFRDTGVGDEGLRFLTQSPPLENIVRIDLSDNGLTGEGII
;
A
#
# COMPACT_ATOMS: atom_id res chain seq x y z
N MET A 1 17.14 23.70 -23.32
CA MET A 1 18.09 22.78 -22.67
C MET A 1 18.45 23.41 -21.34
N GLY A 2 17.71 23.10 -20.29
CA GLY A 2 18.00 23.50 -18.92
C GLY A 2 18.69 22.32 -18.28
N GLU A 3 19.95 22.49 -17.93
CA GLU A 3 20.72 21.56 -17.12
C GLU A 3 19.97 21.33 -15.83
N ALA A 4 19.59 20.08 -15.56
CA ALA A 4 19.23 19.66 -14.22
C ALA A 4 20.48 19.91 -13.36
N LYS A 5 20.46 20.98 -12.55
CA LYS A 5 21.44 21.14 -11.48
C LYS A 5 21.38 19.88 -10.66
N ASP A 6 22.45 19.10 -10.70
CA ASP A 6 22.76 18.14 -9.67
C ASP A 6 22.74 18.92 -8.35
N ILE A 7 21.66 18.72 -7.59
CA ILE A 7 21.57 19.22 -6.22
C ILE A 7 22.75 18.57 -5.52
N ASP A 8 23.67 19.39 -5.02
CA ASP A 8 24.78 18.94 -4.18
C ASP A 8 24.17 18.26 -2.95
N ASP A 9 24.11 16.93 -3.06
CA ASP A 9 23.18 16.02 -2.41
C ASP A 9 23.34 15.94 -0.89
N SER A 10 24.33 16.64 -0.30
CA SER A 10 24.60 16.45 1.12
C SER A 10 24.01 17.52 2.04
N LEU A 11 24.05 18.78 1.63
CA LEU A 11 23.68 19.90 2.48
C LEU A 11 22.20 20.31 2.34
N ASP A 12 21.66 20.31 1.13
CA ASP A 12 20.25 20.70 0.89
C ASP A 12 19.29 19.63 1.39
N PHE A 13 19.68 18.36 1.33
CA PHE A 13 18.95 17.22 1.85
C PHE A 13 18.82 17.30 3.39
N LEU A 14 19.93 17.53 4.10
CA LEU A 14 19.93 17.66 5.56
C LEU A 14 19.12 18.88 6.00
N ARG A 15 19.33 20.04 5.37
CA ARG A 15 18.61 21.29 5.67
C ARG A 15 17.11 21.17 5.51
N TYR A 16 16.65 20.36 4.56
CA TYR A 16 15.22 20.12 4.38
C TYR A 16 14.63 19.47 5.63
N PHE A 17 15.20 18.35 6.08
CA PHE A 17 14.67 17.65 7.25
C PHE A 17 14.88 18.42 8.56
N GLU A 18 16.01 19.09 8.77
CA GLU A 18 16.24 19.99 9.93
C GLU A 18 15.15 21.06 10.05
N LYS A 19 14.56 21.48 8.95
CA LYS A 19 13.50 22.49 8.93
C LYS A 19 12.11 21.94 9.23
N TYR A 20 11.84 20.69 8.86
CA TYR A 20 10.47 20.12 8.82
C TYR A 20 10.25 18.97 9.79
N THR A 21 11.25 18.56 10.55
CA THR A 21 11.12 17.50 11.58
C THR A 21 11.98 17.83 12.80
N GLU A 22 11.51 17.44 13.98
CA GLU A 22 12.28 17.46 15.23
C GLU A 22 13.24 16.25 15.34
N ASN A 23 13.18 15.32 14.39
CA ASN A 23 14.04 14.12 14.34
C ASN A 23 15.33 14.44 13.56
N PRO A 24 16.44 14.75 14.24
CA PRO A 24 17.69 15.12 13.58
C PRO A 24 18.29 13.96 12.75
N ASP A 25 17.87 12.72 13.05
CA ASP A 25 18.40 11.52 12.41
C ASP A 25 17.62 11.14 11.15
N LEU A 26 16.44 11.73 10.90
CA LEU A 26 15.59 11.34 9.77
C LEU A 26 16.30 11.49 8.42
N ALA A 27 17.03 12.57 8.21
CA ALA A 27 17.77 12.78 6.97
C ALA A 27 18.86 11.73 6.77
N THR A 28 19.59 11.41 7.84
CA THR A 28 20.62 10.36 7.82
C THR A 28 19.98 9.01 7.52
N LEU A 29 18.88 8.69 8.21
CA LEU A 29 18.10 7.46 8.01
C LEU A 29 17.66 7.29 6.55
N ILE A 30 17.05 8.34 5.97
CA ILE A 30 16.58 8.29 4.57
C ILE A 30 17.75 8.10 3.62
N ARG A 31 18.89 8.79 3.85
CA ARG A 31 20.09 8.64 3.03
C ARG A 31 20.64 7.22 3.06
N GLU A 32 20.68 6.60 4.23
CA GLU A 32 21.16 5.21 4.40
C GLU A 32 20.22 4.17 3.79
N LYS A 33 18.92 4.44 3.79
CA LYS A 33 17.87 3.53 3.34
C LYS A 33 17.45 3.74 1.88
N LEU A 34 17.89 4.83 1.26
CA LEU A 34 17.64 5.12 -0.15
C LEU A 34 18.61 4.30 -1.03
N SER A 35 18.07 3.65 -2.06
CA SER A 35 18.89 2.92 -3.03
C SER A 35 19.86 3.84 -3.80
N VAL A 36 20.93 3.27 -4.33
CA VAL A 36 21.97 4.01 -5.09
C VAL A 36 21.38 4.74 -6.29
N ASP A 37 20.40 4.15 -6.97
CA ASP A 37 19.69 4.74 -8.11
C ASP A 37 18.58 5.70 -7.71
N LYS A 38 18.37 5.93 -6.39
CA LYS A 38 17.33 6.78 -5.79
C LYS A 38 15.89 6.40 -6.20
N LYS A 39 15.66 5.14 -6.58
CA LYS A 39 14.35 4.63 -7.01
C LYS A 39 13.62 3.84 -5.94
N SER A 40 14.31 3.38 -4.90
CA SER A 40 13.75 2.57 -3.84
C SER A 40 14.14 3.10 -2.46
N LEU A 41 13.14 3.25 -1.58
CA LEU A 41 13.34 3.64 -0.18
C LEU A 41 12.77 2.55 0.72
N ASN A 42 13.61 2.00 1.60
CA ASN A 42 13.23 0.94 2.52
C ASN A 42 13.32 1.41 3.97
N LEU A 43 12.18 1.75 4.56
CA LEU A 43 12.04 2.22 5.95
C LEU A 43 11.53 1.11 6.89
N LEU A 44 11.66 -0.17 6.51
CA LEU A 44 11.22 -1.31 7.32
C LEU A 44 11.64 -1.17 8.79
N GLY A 45 10.67 -1.21 9.70
CA GLY A 45 10.88 -1.20 11.15
C GLY A 45 11.39 0.13 11.72
N CYS A 46 11.49 1.18 10.91
CA CYS A 46 11.86 2.50 11.40
C CYS A 46 10.73 3.11 12.22
N LYS A 47 11.11 3.80 13.31
CA LYS A 47 10.12 4.51 14.14
C LYS A 47 10.05 5.96 13.68
N LEU A 48 8.95 6.32 13.03
CA LEU A 48 8.64 7.67 12.62
C LEU A 48 7.42 8.18 13.39
N ASN A 49 7.45 9.43 13.79
CA ASN A 49 6.32 10.13 14.37
C ASN A 49 5.52 10.89 13.30
N GLU A 50 4.44 11.56 13.70
CA GLU A 50 3.57 12.32 12.79
C GLU A 50 4.32 13.42 12.02
N GLU A 51 5.23 14.15 12.68
CA GLU A 51 6.02 15.20 12.05
C GLU A 51 7.02 14.63 11.04
N ASP A 52 7.59 13.46 11.32
CA ASP A 52 8.45 12.76 10.38
C ASP A 52 7.68 12.34 9.12
N PHE A 53 6.42 11.87 9.26
CA PHE A 53 5.57 11.56 8.11
C PHE A 53 5.21 12.81 7.30
N LYS A 54 4.93 13.95 7.95
CA LYS A 54 4.72 15.23 7.26
C LYS A 54 5.96 15.66 6.50
N ALA A 55 7.14 15.57 7.13
CA ALA A 55 8.40 15.90 6.49
C ALA A 55 8.68 14.97 5.29
N LEU A 56 8.42 13.67 5.45
CA LEU A 56 8.56 12.69 4.38
C LEU A 56 7.62 12.99 3.20
N ALA A 57 6.36 13.30 3.47
CA ALA A 57 5.37 13.65 2.46
C ALA A 57 5.73 14.93 1.67
N GLY A 58 6.36 15.90 2.33
CA GLY A 58 6.85 17.13 1.70
C GLY A 58 8.17 16.98 0.95
N PHE A 59 8.89 15.88 1.15
CA PHE A 59 10.24 15.70 0.59
C PHE A 59 10.20 15.41 -0.92
N SER A 60 10.61 16.39 -1.71
CA SER A 60 10.52 16.35 -3.18
C SER A 60 11.15 15.10 -3.84
N PRO A 61 12.32 14.58 -3.42
CA PRO A 61 12.91 13.39 -4.01
C PRO A 61 12.08 12.11 -3.87
N ILE A 62 11.16 12.04 -2.91
CA ILE A 62 10.25 10.89 -2.76
C ILE A 62 9.36 10.69 -3.99
N LYS A 63 9.10 11.77 -4.75
CA LYS A 63 8.34 11.70 -6.01
C LYS A 63 9.03 10.91 -7.11
N SER A 64 10.34 10.67 -6.99
CA SER A 64 11.11 9.87 -7.96
C SER A 64 11.11 8.38 -7.66
N LEU A 65 10.61 7.97 -6.49
CA LEU A 65 10.59 6.57 -6.08
C LEU A 65 9.65 5.74 -6.95
N SER A 66 10.11 4.57 -7.34
CA SER A 66 9.27 3.52 -7.91
C SER A 66 8.91 2.43 -6.89
N SER A 67 9.65 2.36 -5.77
CA SER A 67 9.39 1.40 -4.70
C SER A 67 9.55 2.05 -3.34
N LEU A 68 8.56 1.83 -2.46
CA LEU A 68 8.54 2.30 -1.08
C LEU A 68 8.12 1.19 -0.15
N ASN A 69 8.96 0.89 0.85
CA ASN A 69 8.65 -0.05 1.91
C ASN A 69 8.50 0.69 3.24
N LEU A 70 7.30 0.60 3.82
CA LEU A 70 6.91 1.15 5.11
C LEU A 70 6.41 0.05 6.07
N ASP A 71 6.95 -1.17 5.95
CA ASP A 71 6.54 -2.29 6.78
C ASP A 71 7.01 -2.12 8.24
N GLN A 72 6.23 -2.62 9.19
CA GLN A 72 6.57 -2.70 10.62
C GLN A 72 6.91 -1.33 11.26
N MET A 73 6.26 -0.27 10.82
CA MET A 73 6.50 1.08 11.33
C MET A 73 5.50 1.51 12.40
N GLY A 74 4.48 0.68 12.69
CA GLY A 74 3.35 1.08 13.52
C GLY A 74 2.48 2.14 12.84
N LEU A 75 2.50 2.20 11.52
CA LEU A 75 1.70 3.14 10.73
C LEU A 75 0.21 2.86 10.94
N ASP A 76 -0.54 3.90 11.25
CA ASP A 76 -1.99 3.88 11.43
C ASP A 76 -2.72 4.73 10.35
N SER A 77 -4.02 4.87 10.50
CA SER A 77 -4.84 5.69 9.60
C SER A 77 -4.39 7.15 9.55
N THR A 78 -3.93 7.73 10.68
CA THR A 78 -3.42 9.12 10.72
C THR A 78 -2.16 9.29 9.87
N GLY A 79 -1.18 8.41 10.07
CA GLY A 79 0.05 8.43 9.28
C GLY A 79 -0.21 8.22 7.78
N LEU A 80 -1.13 7.30 7.43
CA LEU A 80 -1.48 7.05 6.03
C LEU A 80 -2.27 8.23 5.43
N GLN A 81 -3.12 8.92 6.21
CA GLN A 81 -3.78 10.16 5.78
C GLN A 81 -2.76 11.22 5.34
N LEU A 82 -1.73 11.45 6.15
CA LEU A 82 -0.67 12.43 5.83
C LEU A 82 0.07 12.07 4.54
N LEU A 83 0.45 10.81 4.38
CA LEU A 83 1.14 10.33 3.19
C LEU A 83 0.25 10.37 1.94
N SER A 84 -1.04 10.06 2.08
CA SER A 84 -1.98 10.04 0.95
C SER A 84 -2.39 11.43 0.47
N ALA A 85 -2.23 12.45 1.31
CA ALA A 85 -2.55 13.83 0.97
C ALA A 85 -1.52 14.50 0.04
N CYS A 86 -0.34 13.90 -0.12
CA CYS A 86 0.70 14.43 -1.00
C CYS A 86 0.68 13.76 -2.39
N ASP A 87 1.25 14.44 -3.38
CA ASP A 87 1.52 13.85 -4.70
C ASP A 87 2.82 13.02 -4.71
N CYS A 88 3.25 12.53 -3.53
CA CYS A 88 4.54 11.88 -3.36
C CYS A 88 4.60 10.48 -3.98
N PHE A 89 3.46 9.86 -4.27
CA PHE A 89 3.36 8.50 -4.79
C PHE A 89 3.22 8.41 -6.31
N CYS A 90 3.35 9.53 -7.04
CA CYS A 90 2.99 9.61 -8.47
C CYS A 90 3.81 8.70 -9.40
N ASN A 91 4.96 8.20 -8.96
CA ASN A 91 5.79 7.28 -9.72
C ASN A 91 5.93 5.90 -9.05
N LEU A 92 5.25 5.66 -7.92
CA LEU A 92 5.31 4.36 -7.26
C LEU A 92 4.69 3.27 -8.14
N GLU A 93 5.46 2.19 -8.29
CA GLU A 93 5.02 0.92 -8.86
C GLU A 93 4.83 -0.13 -7.75
N ASN A 94 5.61 -0.04 -6.67
CA ASN A 94 5.56 -0.97 -5.54
C ASN A 94 5.41 -0.21 -4.22
N LEU A 95 4.36 -0.53 -3.46
CA LEU A 95 4.12 0.00 -2.12
C LEU A 95 3.89 -1.16 -1.15
N SER A 96 4.73 -1.25 -0.11
CA SER A 96 4.53 -2.18 0.99
C SER A 96 4.20 -1.45 2.28
N LEU A 97 3.11 -1.88 2.90
CA LEU A 97 2.53 -1.36 4.15
C LEU A 97 2.25 -2.50 5.13
N ALA A 98 2.97 -3.62 5.01
CA ALA A 98 2.73 -4.82 5.79
C ALA A 98 3.09 -4.66 7.27
N ASN A 99 2.44 -5.46 8.14
CA ASN A 99 2.72 -5.48 9.57
C ASN A 99 2.61 -4.07 10.22
N ASN A 100 1.52 -3.38 9.96
CA ASN A 100 1.19 -2.09 10.53
C ASN A 100 -0.16 -2.15 11.28
N ASN A 101 -0.69 -1.00 11.67
CA ASN A 101 -1.96 -0.88 12.39
C ASN A 101 -3.05 -0.26 11.48
N LEU A 102 -3.02 -0.61 10.19
CA LEU A 102 -3.96 -0.07 9.23
C LEU A 102 -5.33 -0.73 9.35
N ASP A 103 -6.34 0.07 9.49
CA ASP A 103 -7.75 -0.32 9.56
C ASP A 103 -8.53 0.08 8.30
N ASP A 104 -9.85 0.00 8.35
CA ASP A 104 -10.73 0.39 7.27
C ASP A 104 -10.64 1.88 6.91
N GLU A 105 -10.38 2.75 7.91
CA GLU A 105 -10.21 4.19 7.69
C GLU A 105 -8.91 4.50 6.93
N ALA A 106 -7.84 3.77 7.23
CA ALA A 106 -6.60 3.87 6.48
C ALA A 106 -6.82 3.59 4.98
N LEU A 107 -7.61 2.57 4.65
CA LEU A 107 -7.96 2.23 3.26
C LEU A 107 -8.82 3.31 2.59
N PHE A 108 -9.65 4.03 3.37
CA PHE A 108 -10.37 5.18 2.83
C PHE A 108 -9.40 6.27 2.36
N PHE A 109 -8.39 6.63 3.15
CA PHE A 109 -7.39 7.61 2.72
C PHE A 109 -6.60 7.12 1.51
N LEU A 110 -6.16 5.87 1.52
CA LEU A 110 -5.43 5.28 0.40
C LEU A 110 -6.27 5.27 -0.89
N SER A 111 -7.57 4.98 -0.80
CA SER A 111 -8.48 4.97 -1.97
C SER A 111 -8.70 6.35 -2.59
N LYS A 112 -8.43 7.42 -1.85
CA LYS A 112 -8.52 8.82 -2.31
C LYS A 112 -7.20 9.37 -2.85
N CYS A 113 -6.12 8.63 -2.69
CA CYS A 113 -4.80 9.04 -3.16
C CYS A 113 -4.74 9.00 -4.69
N ARG A 114 -4.77 10.18 -5.33
CA ARG A 114 -4.79 10.32 -6.80
C ARG A 114 -3.45 10.03 -7.45
N SER A 115 -2.39 9.91 -6.66
CA SER A 115 -1.03 9.70 -7.17
C SER A 115 -0.66 8.22 -7.36
N LEU A 116 -1.55 7.26 -7.07
CA LEU A 116 -1.27 5.82 -7.16
C LEU A 116 -1.59 5.20 -8.54
N ASN A 117 -1.67 6.01 -9.58
CA ASN A 117 -2.08 5.55 -10.92
C ASN A 117 -1.08 4.64 -11.64
N ARG A 118 0.17 4.57 -11.15
CA ARG A 118 1.22 3.66 -11.64
C ARG A 118 1.47 2.45 -10.75
N LEU A 119 0.75 2.36 -9.62
CA LEU A 119 0.96 1.29 -8.66
C LEU A 119 0.58 -0.06 -9.28
N LYS A 120 1.52 -1.01 -9.26
CA LYS A 120 1.37 -2.38 -9.75
C LYS A 120 1.27 -3.39 -8.63
N ILE A 121 2.00 -3.16 -7.53
CA ILE A 121 2.07 -4.07 -6.40
C ILE A 121 1.73 -3.31 -5.12
N LEU A 122 0.70 -3.79 -4.41
CA LEU A 122 0.29 -3.27 -3.11
C LEU A 122 0.29 -4.41 -2.07
N ASN A 123 1.12 -4.27 -1.05
CA ASN A 123 1.16 -5.19 0.07
C ASN A 123 0.54 -4.55 1.32
N LEU A 124 -0.57 -5.11 1.77
CA LEU A 124 -1.34 -4.71 2.95
C LEU A 124 -1.40 -5.82 4.00
N SER A 125 -0.54 -6.85 3.89
CA SER A 125 -0.60 -8.01 4.77
C SER A 125 -0.36 -7.67 6.23
N SER A 126 -0.95 -8.48 7.13
CA SER A 126 -0.76 -8.33 8.58
C SER A 126 -1.12 -6.93 9.08
N ASN A 127 -2.36 -6.53 8.85
CA ASN A 127 -2.98 -5.31 9.33
C ASN A 127 -4.35 -5.62 9.98
N GLU A 128 -5.14 -4.61 10.29
CA GLU A 128 -6.47 -4.73 10.92
C GLU A 128 -7.61 -4.42 9.94
N ILE A 129 -7.39 -4.65 8.65
CA ILE A 129 -8.32 -4.31 7.59
C ILE A 129 -9.50 -5.29 7.59
N GLY A 130 -10.71 -4.71 7.64
CA GLY A 130 -11.96 -5.45 7.59
C GLY A 130 -12.62 -5.46 6.20
N SER A 131 -13.85 -5.97 6.17
CA SER A 131 -14.65 -6.02 4.95
C SER A 131 -14.98 -4.65 4.38
N LEU A 132 -15.12 -3.63 5.23
CA LEU A 132 -15.39 -2.26 4.78
C LEU A 132 -14.17 -1.65 4.08
N GLY A 133 -12.96 -1.86 4.62
CA GLY A 133 -11.71 -1.40 4.00
C GLY A 133 -11.50 -2.03 2.62
N ALA A 134 -11.73 -3.35 2.50
CA ALA A 134 -11.70 -4.04 1.22
C ALA A 134 -12.71 -3.45 0.23
N LYS A 135 -13.94 -3.17 0.68
CA LYS A 135 -14.97 -2.52 -0.14
C LYS A 135 -14.56 -1.12 -0.57
N VAL A 136 -14.01 -0.31 0.32
CA VAL A 136 -13.55 1.04 0.00
C VAL A 136 -12.43 1.02 -1.03
N LEU A 137 -11.44 0.14 -0.86
CA LEU A 137 -10.35 -0.02 -1.82
C LEU A 137 -10.86 -0.49 -3.19
N SER A 138 -11.85 -1.39 -3.21
CA SER A 138 -12.45 -1.90 -4.46
C SER A 138 -13.06 -0.79 -5.33
N LEU A 139 -13.37 0.36 -4.76
CA LEU A 139 -13.92 1.55 -5.42
C LEU A 139 -12.84 2.57 -5.80
N ALA A 140 -11.57 2.31 -5.52
CA ALA A 140 -10.47 3.23 -5.85
C ALA A 140 -10.36 3.38 -7.37
N MET A 141 -10.46 4.61 -7.86
CA MET A 141 -10.45 4.90 -9.30
C MET A 141 -9.03 5.05 -9.87
N ASP A 142 -8.08 5.45 -9.02
CA ASP A 142 -6.71 5.81 -9.43
C ASP A 142 -5.71 4.64 -9.30
N MET A 143 -6.20 3.41 -9.10
CA MET A 143 -5.37 2.18 -9.04
C MET A 143 -5.52 1.32 -10.30
N GLY A 144 -5.72 1.95 -11.45
CA GLY A 144 -5.96 1.25 -12.72
C GLY A 144 -4.80 0.40 -13.26
N SER A 145 -3.60 0.51 -12.67
CA SER A 145 -2.43 -0.28 -13.04
C SER A 145 -2.13 -1.41 -12.04
N LEU A 146 -2.95 -1.58 -10.98
CA LEU A 146 -2.67 -2.56 -9.94
C LEU A 146 -2.85 -3.98 -10.47
N GLU A 147 -1.79 -4.79 -10.35
CA GLU A 147 -1.72 -6.17 -10.82
C GLU A 147 -1.67 -7.15 -9.65
N GLN A 148 -0.99 -6.80 -8.56
CA GLN A 148 -0.77 -7.69 -7.41
C GLN A 148 -1.25 -7.04 -6.13
N LEU A 149 -2.08 -7.76 -5.38
CA LEU A 149 -2.66 -7.29 -4.13
C LEU A 149 -2.55 -8.36 -3.05
N ASN A 150 -1.87 -8.02 -1.95
CA ASN A 150 -1.73 -8.90 -0.81
C ASN A 150 -2.50 -8.36 0.40
N PHE A 151 -3.53 -9.09 0.81
CA PHE A 151 -4.33 -8.84 2.00
C PHE A 151 -4.13 -9.88 3.10
N SER A 152 -3.18 -10.81 2.96
CA SER A 152 -3.03 -11.91 3.93
C SER A 152 -2.95 -11.40 5.37
N TYR A 153 -3.46 -12.21 6.30
CA TYR A 153 -3.48 -11.88 7.74
C TYR A 153 -4.23 -10.57 8.06
N ASN A 154 -5.43 -10.41 7.49
CA ASN A 154 -6.40 -9.36 7.78
C ASN A 154 -7.76 -9.99 8.13
N ARG A 155 -8.85 -9.19 8.23
CA ARG A 155 -10.19 -9.68 8.61
C ARG A 155 -11.22 -9.29 7.56
N LEU A 156 -10.96 -9.66 6.28
CA LEU A 156 -11.82 -9.26 5.16
C LEU A 156 -13.20 -9.90 5.20
N GLU A 157 -13.28 -11.12 5.74
CA GLU A 157 -14.51 -11.90 5.80
C GLU A 157 -15.15 -12.10 4.41
N PRO A 158 -16.24 -12.88 4.25
CA PRO A 158 -16.84 -13.14 2.93
C PRO A 158 -17.27 -11.88 2.18
N LEU A 159 -17.77 -10.85 2.89
CA LEU A 159 -18.27 -9.63 2.24
C LEU A 159 -17.16 -8.74 1.66
N GLY A 160 -15.99 -8.72 2.28
CA GLY A 160 -14.83 -8.02 1.73
C GLY A 160 -14.37 -8.66 0.43
N ILE A 161 -14.32 -10.01 0.42
CA ILE A 161 -13.99 -10.78 -0.78
C ILE A 161 -15.00 -10.52 -1.91
N LYS A 162 -16.31 -10.56 -1.60
CA LYS A 162 -17.35 -10.23 -2.55
C LYS A 162 -17.15 -8.86 -3.18
N SER A 163 -16.87 -7.85 -2.35
CA SER A 163 -16.69 -6.47 -2.82
C SER A 163 -15.54 -6.34 -3.82
N LEU A 164 -14.43 -7.03 -3.57
CA LEU A 164 -13.29 -7.07 -4.50
C LEU A 164 -13.64 -7.83 -5.77
N ALA A 165 -14.23 -9.02 -5.66
CA ALA A 165 -14.56 -9.87 -6.81
C ALA A 165 -15.55 -9.18 -7.78
N ASP A 166 -16.54 -8.45 -7.26
CA ASP A 166 -17.52 -7.73 -8.07
C ASP A 166 -16.96 -6.43 -8.69
N SER A 167 -15.77 -6.00 -8.29
CA SER A 167 -15.22 -4.68 -8.65
C SER A 167 -14.44 -4.68 -9.97
N LYS A 168 -14.23 -3.48 -10.53
CA LYS A 168 -13.30 -3.26 -11.62
C LYS A 168 -11.86 -3.58 -11.20
N LEU A 169 -11.49 -3.21 -9.97
CA LEU A 169 -10.16 -3.47 -9.41
C LEU A 169 -9.89 -5.00 -9.38
N GLY A 170 -10.82 -5.80 -8.84
CA GLY A 170 -10.65 -7.25 -8.78
C GLY A 170 -10.43 -7.90 -10.14
N ARG A 171 -11.16 -7.43 -11.18
CA ARG A 171 -11.04 -7.98 -12.54
C ARG A 171 -9.71 -7.66 -13.23
N GLN A 172 -8.98 -6.64 -12.82
CA GLN A 172 -7.68 -6.31 -13.43
C GLN A 172 -6.50 -7.01 -12.75
N LEU A 173 -6.68 -7.51 -11.52
CA LEU A 173 -5.62 -8.18 -10.77
C LEU A 173 -5.20 -9.49 -11.44
N THR A 174 -3.90 -9.77 -11.37
CA THR A 174 -3.31 -11.05 -11.80
C THR A 174 -2.96 -11.95 -10.62
N ASP A 175 -2.59 -11.34 -9.48
CA ASP A 175 -2.19 -12.06 -8.28
C ASP A 175 -2.91 -11.48 -7.06
N ILE A 176 -3.62 -12.33 -6.32
CA ILE A 176 -4.28 -11.93 -5.07
C ILE A 176 -3.90 -12.92 -3.96
N ASN A 177 -3.51 -12.38 -2.82
CA ASN A 177 -3.29 -13.17 -1.62
C ASN A 177 -4.34 -12.83 -0.57
N PHE A 178 -5.18 -13.83 -0.26
CA PHE A 178 -6.22 -13.81 0.78
C PHE A 178 -5.93 -14.80 1.92
N ARG A 179 -4.68 -15.23 2.10
CA ARG A 179 -4.35 -16.16 3.16
C ARG A 179 -4.75 -15.60 4.51
N ASP A 180 -5.43 -16.42 5.34
CA ASP A 180 -5.85 -16.06 6.70
C ASP A 180 -6.61 -14.71 6.75
N THR A 181 -7.69 -14.61 5.96
CA THR A 181 -8.54 -13.41 5.90
C THR A 181 -10.00 -13.68 6.24
N GLY A 182 -10.33 -14.89 6.66
CA GLY A 182 -11.70 -15.27 7.03
C GLY A 182 -12.63 -15.46 5.84
N VAL A 183 -12.12 -15.84 4.67
CA VAL A 183 -12.90 -16.07 3.43
C VAL A 183 -14.02 -17.07 3.67
N GLY A 184 -13.72 -18.23 4.27
CA GLY A 184 -14.67 -19.34 4.47
C GLY A 184 -15.31 -19.83 3.15
N ASP A 185 -16.18 -20.82 3.27
CA ASP A 185 -16.90 -21.36 2.10
C ASP A 185 -17.84 -20.33 1.45
N GLU A 186 -18.39 -19.41 2.25
CA GLU A 186 -19.25 -18.34 1.74
C GLU A 186 -18.46 -17.36 0.84
N GLY A 187 -17.27 -16.95 1.25
CA GLY A 187 -16.41 -16.10 0.41
C GLY A 187 -15.98 -16.80 -0.88
N LEU A 188 -15.69 -18.11 -0.82
CA LEU A 188 -15.41 -18.90 -2.00
C LEU A 188 -16.60 -18.95 -2.97
N ARG A 189 -17.84 -19.08 -2.46
CA ARG A 189 -19.04 -18.98 -3.30
C ARG A 189 -19.16 -17.61 -3.96
N PHE A 190 -18.87 -16.51 -3.26
CA PHE A 190 -18.87 -15.19 -3.87
C PHE A 190 -17.83 -15.07 -4.99
N LEU A 191 -16.63 -15.59 -4.80
CA LEU A 191 -15.61 -15.60 -5.87
C LEU A 191 -16.07 -16.36 -7.11
N THR A 192 -16.76 -17.50 -6.95
CA THR A 192 -17.23 -18.33 -8.07
C THR A 192 -18.50 -17.80 -8.74
N GLN A 193 -19.31 -17.02 -8.02
CA GLN A 193 -20.57 -16.43 -8.52
C GLN A 193 -20.39 -15.01 -9.07
N SER A 194 -19.30 -14.34 -8.74
CA SER A 194 -18.97 -13.03 -9.26
C SER A 194 -18.61 -13.09 -10.74
N PRO A 195 -18.65 -11.96 -11.47
CA PRO A 195 -18.13 -11.92 -12.83
C PRO A 195 -16.72 -12.51 -12.91
N PRO A 196 -16.39 -13.24 -13.99
CA PRO A 196 -15.11 -13.91 -14.09
C PRO A 196 -13.93 -12.98 -13.82
N LEU A 197 -13.03 -13.42 -12.93
CA LEU A 197 -11.74 -12.77 -12.68
C LEU A 197 -10.76 -13.22 -13.78
N GLU A 198 -11.00 -12.75 -15.01
CA GLU A 198 -10.37 -13.26 -16.23
C GLU A 198 -8.86 -13.13 -16.28
N ASN A 199 -8.30 -12.18 -15.52
CA ASN A 199 -6.88 -11.90 -15.49
C ASN A 199 -6.14 -12.62 -14.35
N ILE A 200 -6.85 -13.28 -13.43
CA ILE A 200 -6.23 -13.94 -12.29
C ILE A 200 -5.38 -15.13 -12.75
N VAL A 201 -4.11 -15.06 -12.44
CA VAL A 201 -3.12 -16.14 -12.63
C VAL A 201 -2.88 -16.88 -11.31
N ARG A 202 -2.91 -16.16 -10.18
CA ARG A 202 -2.66 -16.74 -8.86
C ARG A 202 -3.62 -16.17 -7.83
N ILE A 203 -4.21 -17.06 -7.04
CA ILE A 203 -4.97 -16.72 -5.85
C ILE A 203 -4.53 -17.63 -4.70
N ASP A 204 -4.18 -17.05 -3.56
CA ASP A 204 -3.88 -17.79 -2.33
C ASP A 204 -5.07 -17.65 -1.38
N LEU A 205 -5.72 -18.78 -1.08
CA LEU A 205 -6.85 -18.89 -0.16
C LEU A 205 -6.51 -19.77 1.06
N SER A 206 -5.22 -20.04 1.30
CA SER A 206 -4.80 -20.88 2.41
C SER A 206 -5.23 -20.30 3.76
N ASP A 207 -5.38 -21.15 4.76
CA ASP A 207 -5.71 -20.81 6.15
C ASP A 207 -7.05 -20.04 6.31
N ASN A 208 -8.05 -20.32 5.47
CA ASN A 208 -9.35 -19.64 5.48
C ASN A 208 -10.53 -20.51 5.96
N GLY A 209 -10.26 -21.68 6.54
CA GLY A 209 -11.31 -22.57 7.02
C GLY A 209 -12.19 -23.14 5.90
N LEU A 210 -11.67 -23.25 4.68
CA LEU A 210 -12.38 -23.83 3.55
C LEU A 210 -12.62 -25.31 3.76
N THR A 211 -13.84 -25.78 3.43
CA THR A 211 -14.26 -27.17 3.49
C THR A 211 -14.64 -27.69 2.11
N GLY A 212 -14.93 -28.97 2.01
CA GLY A 212 -15.44 -29.56 0.75
C GLY A 212 -16.78 -29.00 0.28
N GLU A 213 -17.55 -28.33 1.17
CA GLU A 213 -18.86 -27.75 0.84
C GLU A 213 -18.75 -26.42 0.05
N GLY A 214 -17.60 -25.75 0.14
CA GLY A 214 -17.35 -24.52 -0.61
C GLY A 214 -17.09 -24.74 -2.11
N ILE A 215 -16.86 -25.99 -2.52
CA ILE A 215 -16.39 -26.35 -3.87
C ILE A 215 -17.53 -26.85 -4.78
N ILE A 216 -18.77 -26.91 -4.30
CA ILE A 216 -19.92 -27.45 -5.06
C ILE A 216 -20.61 -26.36 -5.86
#